data_6caad661ee209b035834c3e4e2b7bc3f
#
_entry.id   6caad661ee209b035834c3e4e2b7bc3f
#
_cell.length_a   1.000
_cell.length_b   1.000
_cell.length_c   1.000
_cell.angle_alpha   90.00
_cell.angle_beta   90.00
_cell.angle_gamma   90.00
#
_symmetry.space_group_name_H-M   'P 1'
#
loop_
_entity.id
_entity.type
_entity.pdbx_description
1 polymer ?
#
loop_
_entity_poly.entity_id
_entity_poly.type
_entity_poly.pdbx_seq_one_letter_code
_entity_poly.pdbx_strand_id
1 'polypeptide(L)'
;LAKHIYIIDTCVLLHDPLALYKFGDNDIYIPLAVIDDLDDIKTRKESVGWSAREVFRNLENFTLPDLLKGVKINEQNGRLYVFNTESPLQKNERPNIVKVHSDNAIIESCLTLKANNPRKKVAIVTKDTGLRIRAITWGCQAENYKSDQLEDREYTGTRFVPCTLEEDWKILWRQPDIEVKSLSAELQSKIEDANPNEFIIFEYGEAKCPTYHKRGILTVLKDKSNTNVKAYSGIIGKNLEQKCALEILGDLTVPLVTLSGKAGTGKSFLALAAALQLINEGIYDKIIVMKPLIPVGGKDIGALPGDKFDKIAAWLGPIKDNIEQILGNRSISSNNIFEEMCRDGIIEVEALAFIQGRSIPRAIIILDEAENITAREARMVVERCGKGSKVILLGDLSQVENPYLDAKSNGLAHAISGGKINDLVASVTLQKVERSELAAVASAIFNKPEARRK
;
A
#
# COMPACT_ATOMS: atom_id res chain seq x y z
N LEU A 1 19.46 -24.28 17.59
CA LEU A 1 19.26 -22.95 18.16
C LEU A 1 18.24 -23.04 19.29
N ALA A 2 18.46 -22.31 20.40
CA ALA A 2 17.53 -22.33 21.53
C ALA A 2 16.22 -21.66 21.10
N LYS A 3 15.06 -22.31 21.36
CA LYS A 3 13.74 -21.76 21.07
C LYS A 3 13.54 -20.45 21.84
N HIS A 4 13.02 -19.45 21.13
CA HIS A 4 12.60 -18.18 21.74
C HIS A 4 11.13 -18.26 22.20
N ILE A 5 10.76 -17.36 23.09
CA ILE A 5 9.38 -17.14 23.52
C ILE A 5 8.96 -15.77 23.02
N TYR A 6 7.88 -15.72 22.26
CA TYR A 6 7.28 -14.47 21.77
C TYR A 6 5.90 -14.28 22.38
N ILE A 7 5.67 -13.09 22.88
CA ILE A 7 4.37 -12.66 23.42
C ILE A 7 3.77 -11.72 22.40
N ILE A 8 2.60 -12.07 21.87
CA ILE A 8 1.97 -11.36 20.77
C ILE A 8 0.96 -10.36 21.31
N ASP A 9 1.08 -9.14 20.85
CA ASP A 9 0.16 -8.04 21.13
C ASP A 9 -1.06 -8.08 20.20
N THR A 10 -2.18 -7.52 20.64
CA THR A 10 -3.45 -7.40 19.91
C THR A 10 -3.27 -6.76 18.54
N CYS A 11 -2.46 -5.68 18.45
CA CYS A 11 -2.23 -4.97 17.19
C CYS A 11 -1.57 -5.83 16.12
N VAL A 12 -0.76 -6.81 16.48
CA VAL A 12 -0.14 -7.75 15.53
C VAL A 12 -1.18 -8.68 14.92
N LEU A 13 -2.07 -9.22 15.74
CA LEU A 13 -3.12 -10.14 15.30
C LEU A 13 -4.20 -9.44 14.47
N LEU A 14 -4.51 -8.18 14.80
CA LEU A 14 -5.44 -7.37 14.01
C LEU A 14 -4.85 -7.01 12.64
N HIS A 15 -3.53 -6.80 12.59
CA HIS A 15 -2.80 -6.50 11.37
C HIS A 15 -2.64 -7.75 10.48
N ASP A 16 -2.27 -8.87 11.09
CA ASP A 16 -2.05 -10.15 10.40
C ASP A 16 -2.67 -11.31 11.20
N PRO A 17 -3.91 -11.71 10.89
CA PRO A 17 -4.58 -12.83 11.59
C PRO A 17 -3.85 -14.17 11.46
N LEU A 18 -2.94 -14.32 10.50
CA LEU A 18 -2.10 -15.50 10.31
C LEU A 18 -0.71 -15.37 10.97
N ALA A 19 -0.45 -14.29 11.70
CA ALA A 19 0.82 -14.07 12.40
C ALA A 19 1.23 -15.25 13.28
N LEU A 20 0.24 -15.95 13.87
CA LEU A 20 0.46 -17.11 14.73
C LEU A 20 1.32 -18.20 14.07
N TYR A 21 1.25 -18.33 12.74
CA TYR A 21 1.96 -19.37 11.98
C TYR A 21 3.35 -18.95 11.47
N LYS A 22 3.75 -17.68 11.70
CA LYS A 22 4.95 -17.08 11.06
C LYS A 22 6.19 -16.99 11.96
N PHE A 23 6.17 -17.58 13.14
CA PHE A 23 7.29 -17.53 14.08
C PHE A 23 8.21 -18.77 14.07
N GLY A 24 8.12 -19.58 13.03
CA GLY A 24 9.00 -20.76 12.86
C GLY A 24 8.83 -21.79 13.97
N ASP A 25 9.94 -22.23 14.57
CA ASP A 25 9.98 -23.24 15.63
C ASP A 25 9.81 -22.69 17.06
N ASN A 26 9.54 -21.37 17.19
CA ASN A 26 9.47 -20.68 18.46
C ASN A 26 8.14 -20.89 19.18
N ASP A 27 8.14 -20.63 20.49
CA ASP A 27 6.97 -20.72 21.33
C ASP A 27 6.25 -19.36 21.37
N ILE A 28 4.94 -19.35 21.09
CA ILE A 28 4.10 -18.15 21.01
C ILE A 28 3.14 -18.14 22.18
N TYR A 29 3.04 -17.02 22.86
CA TYR A 29 2.15 -16.79 23.98
C TYR A 29 1.18 -15.65 23.67
N ILE A 30 -0.11 -15.93 23.81
CA ILE A 30 -1.16 -14.92 23.75
C ILE A 30 -1.67 -14.69 25.17
N PRO A 31 -1.44 -13.51 25.77
CA PRO A 31 -2.02 -13.13 27.04
C PRO A 31 -3.56 -13.14 26.97
N LEU A 32 -4.24 -13.50 28.05
CA LEU A 32 -5.70 -13.48 28.09
C LEU A 32 -6.27 -12.08 27.80
N ALA A 33 -5.58 -11.01 28.25
CA ALA A 33 -5.97 -9.64 27.95
C ALA A 33 -6.01 -9.33 26.43
N VAL A 34 -5.16 -9.98 25.62
CA VAL A 34 -5.21 -9.87 24.16
C VAL A 34 -6.46 -10.56 23.59
N ILE A 35 -6.87 -11.68 24.17
CA ILE A 35 -8.12 -12.36 23.80
C ILE A 35 -9.33 -11.47 24.12
N ASP A 36 -9.34 -10.84 25.31
CA ASP A 36 -10.40 -9.92 25.72
C ASP A 36 -10.51 -8.72 24.79
N ASP A 37 -9.37 -8.09 24.41
CA ASP A 37 -9.33 -7.00 23.43
C ASP A 37 -9.90 -7.43 22.07
N LEU A 38 -9.50 -8.61 21.59
CA LEU A 38 -10.02 -9.16 20.33
C LEU A 38 -11.52 -9.42 20.39
N ASP A 39 -12.04 -9.86 21.55
CA ASP A 39 -13.46 -10.10 21.77
C ASP A 39 -14.28 -8.82 21.69
N ASP A 40 -13.79 -7.74 22.27
CA ASP A 40 -14.40 -6.41 22.20
C ASP A 40 -14.40 -5.86 20.75
N ILE A 41 -13.31 -6.12 20.01
CA ILE A 41 -13.14 -5.60 18.64
C ILE A 41 -13.94 -6.41 17.61
N LYS A 42 -14.16 -7.72 17.81
CA LYS A 42 -14.83 -8.61 16.84
C LYS A 42 -16.24 -8.14 16.43
N THR A 43 -16.89 -7.37 17.30
CA THR A 43 -18.25 -6.84 17.09
C THR A 43 -18.28 -5.66 16.09
N ARG A 44 -17.13 -5.04 15.84
CA ARG A 44 -17.01 -3.89 14.92
C ARG A 44 -17.21 -4.34 13.46
N LYS A 45 -17.88 -3.49 12.67
CA LYS A 45 -18.15 -3.77 11.25
C LYS A 45 -16.96 -3.52 10.33
N GLU A 46 -15.95 -2.82 10.80
CA GLU A 46 -14.74 -2.43 10.09
C GLU A 46 -13.78 -3.61 9.84
N SER A 47 -12.73 -3.39 9.06
CA SER A 47 -11.69 -4.39 8.75
C SER A 47 -11.06 -5.01 9.99
N VAL A 48 -10.87 -4.23 11.04
CA VAL A 48 -10.34 -4.70 12.33
C VAL A 48 -11.26 -5.73 13.01
N GLY A 49 -12.57 -5.53 12.95
CA GLY A 49 -13.53 -6.51 13.47
C GLY A 49 -13.50 -7.81 12.68
N TRP A 50 -13.27 -7.75 11.38
CA TRP A 50 -13.06 -8.95 10.57
C TRP A 50 -11.77 -9.67 10.97
N SER A 51 -10.65 -8.93 11.13
CA SER A 51 -9.36 -9.50 11.54
C SER A 51 -9.50 -10.22 12.88
N ALA A 52 -10.18 -9.61 13.85
CA ALA A 52 -10.45 -10.23 15.15
C ALA A 52 -11.26 -11.54 15.00
N ARG A 53 -12.31 -11.55 14.18
CA ARG A 53 -13.09 -12.77 13.90
C ARG A 53 -12.25 -13.85 13.22
N GLU A 54 -11.33 -13.47 12.34
CA GLU A 54 -10.46 -14.43 11.67
C GLU A 54 -9.43 -15.04 12.63
N VAL A 55 -8.90 -14.25 13.57
CA VAL A 55 -8.05 -14.77 14.64
C VAL A 55 -8.81 -15.82 15.47
N PHE A 56 -10.06 -15.54 15.85
CA PHE A 56 -10.87 -16.52 16.59
C PHE A 56 -11.11 -17.80 15.77
N ARG A 57 -11.42 -17.71 14.47
CA ARG A 57 -11.54 -18.89 13.60
C ARG A 57 -10.27 -19.72 13.55
N ASN A 58 -9.10 -19.06 13.52
CA ASN A 58 -7.82 -19.76 13.59
C ASN A 58 -7.62 -20.45 14.94
N LEU A 59 -8.03 -19.83 16.03
CA LEU A 59 -7.94 -20.41 17.38
C LEU A 59 -8.95 -21.55 17.59
N GLU A 60 -10.14 -21.50 16.97
CA GLU A 60 -11.16 -22.57 17.02
C GLU A 60 -10.69 -23.89 16.40
N ASN A 61 -9.62 -23.89 15.58
CA ASN A 61 -9.00 -25.10 15.07
C ASN A 61 -8.28 -25.92 16.17
N PHE A 62 -8.13 -25.37 17.38
CA PHE A 62 -7.45 -26.00 18.50
C PHE A 62 -8.41 -26.22 19.67
N THR A 63 -8.19 -27.28 20.45
CA THR A 63 -9.00 -27.49 21.68
C THR A 63 -8.51 -26.54 22.77
N LEU A 64 -9.45 -26.05 23.60
CA LEU A 64 -9.13 -25.17 24.73
C LEU A 64 -8.09 -25.75 25.71
N PRO A 65 -8.19 -27.05 26.11
CA PRO A 65 -7.17 -27.67 26.97
C PRO A 65 -5.79 -27.72 26.34
N ASP A 66 -5.69 -27.85 25.01
CA ASP A 66 -4.41 -27.90 24.29
C ASP A 66 -3.77 -26.53 24.21
N LEU A 67 -4.55 -25.46 24.05
CA LEU A 67 -4.05 -24.08 24.07
C LEU A 67 -3.41 -23.71 25.41
N LEU A 68 -3.89 -24.24 26.52
CA LEU A 68 -3.28 -24.01 27.84
C LEU A 68 -1.98 -24.81 28.03
N LYS A 69 -1.86 -25.99 27.40
CA LYS A 69 -0.69 -26.85 27.49
C LYS A 69 0.36 -26.61 26.42
N GLY A 70 0.01 -25.86 25.39
CA GLY A 70 0.85 -25.56 24.23
C GLY A 70 0.60 -26.50 23.05
N VAL A 71 -0.16 -26.03 22.07
CA VAL A 71 -0.51 -26.77 20.85
C VAL A 71 0.53 -26.53 19.76
N LYS A 72 0.88 -27.57 19.02
CA LYS A 72 1.72 -27.46 17.83
C LYS A 72 0.95 -26.74 16.70
N ILE A 73 1.54 -25.70 16.10
CA ILE A 73 0.87 -24.85 15.11
C ILE A 73 1.44 -24.96 13.69
N ASN A 74 2.64 -25.51 13.52
CA ASN A 74 3.29 -25.62 12.22
C ASN A 74 4.22 -26.86 12.15
N GLU A 75 4.70 -27.17 10.95
CA GLU A 75 5.62 -28.29 10.71
C GLU A 75 6.99 -28.11 11.38
N GLN A 76 7.39 -26.89 11.65
CA GLN A 76 8.66 -26.53 12.31
C GLN A 76 8.65 -26.72 13.84
N ASN A 77 7.58 -27.27 14.39
CA ASN A 77 7.37 -27.51 15.83
C ASN A 77 7.22 -26.22 16.68
N GLY A 78 6.76 -25.11 16.10
CA GLY A 78 6.30 -23.96 16.84
C GLY A 78 5.08 -24.31 17.70
N ARG A 79 4.96 -23.73 18.89
CA ARG A 79 3.84 -23.99 19.81
C ARG A 79 3.14 -22.72 20.20
N LEU A 80 1.81 -22.79 20.29
CA LEU A 80 0.94 -21.70 20.71
C LEU A 80 0.38 -21.98 22.11
N TYR A 81 0.45 -20.97 22.96
CA TYR A 81 -0.08 -20.99 24.32
C TYR A 81 -1.02 -19.81 24.53
N VAL A 82 -2.15 -20.03 25.17
CA VAL A 82 -2.93 -18.96 25.80
C VAL A 82 -2.49 -18.88 27.25
N PHE A 83 -2.10 -17.70 27.70
CA PHE A 83 -1.45 -17.50 28.99
C PHE A 83 -2.23 -16.49 29.84
N ASN A 84 -2.56 -16.92 31.08
CA ASN A 84 -3.16 -16.05 32.08
C ASN A 84 -2.10 -15.68 33.11
N THR A 85 -1.80 -14.40 33.26
CA THR A 85 -1.08 -13.90 34.41
C THR A 85 -2.08 -13.77 35.56
N GLU A 86 -2.17 -14.77 36.42
CA GLU A 86 -2.71 -14.55 37.74
C GLU A 86 -1.75 -13.61 38.47
N SER A 87 -1.95 -12.31 38.33
CA SER A 87 -1.23 -11.33 39.14
C SER A 87 -1.74 -11.43 40.57
N PRO A 88 -0.84 -11.67 41.55
CA PRO A 88 -1.20 -11.54 42.97
C PRO A 88 -1.38 -10.07 43.35
N LEU A 89 -1.20 -9.10 42.44
CA LEU A 89 -1.42 -7.70 42.72
C LEU A 89 -2.91 -7.39 42.87
N GLN A 90 -3.23 -7.05 44.06
CA GLN A 90 -4.51 -6.80 44.69
C GLN A 90 -5.56 -6.12 43.80
N LYS A 91 -6.78 -6.69 43.85
CA LYS A 91 -7.99 -6.24 43.17
C LYS A 91 -8.50 -4.83 43.50
N ASN A 92 -7.77 -4.02 44.25
CA ASN A 92 -8.28 -2.78 44.84
C ASN A 92 -7.80 -1.46 44.23
N GLU A 93 -6.93 -1.46 43.20
CA GLU A 93 -6.47 -0.23 42.57
C GLU A 93 -6.61 -0.30 41.05
N ARG A 94 -7.84 -0.27 40.56
CA ARG A 94 -8.09 -0.13 39.11
C ARG A 94 -8.55 1.29 38.80
N PRO A 95 -7.71 2.16 38.19
CA PRO A 95 -8.22 3.34 37.52
C PRO A 95 -8.96 2.95 36.22
N ASN A 96 -10.07 3.59 35.97
CA ASN A 96 -11.00 3.36 34.83
C ASN A 96 -10.41 3.73 33.44
N ILE A 97 -9.29 3.14 33.00
CA ILE A 97 -8.74 3.37 31.66
C ILE A 97 -8.44 2.01 31.03
N VAL A 98 -9.37 1.52 30.22
CA VAL A 98 -9.35 0.17 29.58
C VAL A 98 -8.07 -0.12 28.77
N LYS A 99 -7.52 0.86 28.07
CA LYS A 99 -6.31 0.68 27.22
C LYS A 99 -5.02 0.45 28.01
N VAL A 100 -4.90 0.98 29.22
CA VAL A 100 -3.72 0.84 30.10
C VAL A 100 -3.65 -0.56 30.72
N HIS A 101 -4.77 -1.27 30.81
CA HIS A 101 -4.82 -2.61 31.42
C HIS A 101 -4.24 -3.69 30.52
N SER A 102 -4.53 -3.69 29.22
CA SER A 102 -4.06 -4.69 28.27
C SER A 102 -2.54 -4.63 28.11
N ASP A 103 -1.99 -3.43 27.90
CA ASP A 103 -0.55 -3.24 27.73
C ASP A 103 0.25 -3.66 28.98
N ASN A 104 -0.26 -3.35 30.18
CA ASN A 104 0.37 -3.77 31.42
C ASN A 104 0.34 -5.29 31.59
N ALA A 105 -0.78 -5.94 31.24
CA ALA A 105 -0.89 -7.40 31.29
C ALA A 105 0.09 -8.09 30.31
N ILE A 106 0.33 -7.49 29.13
CA ILE A 106 1.33 -7.98 28.18
C ILE A 106 2.76 -7.88 28.77
N ILE A 107 3.09 -6.75 29.42
CA ILE A 107 4.39 -6.55 30.07
C ILE A 107 4.55 -7.51 31.26
N GLU A 108 3.52 -7.68 32.10
CA GLU A 108 3.52 -8.61 33.23
C GLU A 108 3.70 -10.05 32.75
N SER A 109 3.05 -10.44 31.65
CA SER A 109 3.23 -11.75 31.02
C SER A 109 4.69 -11.96 30.61
N CYS A 110 5.34 -10.94 30.05
CA CYS A 110 6.73 -11.00 29.65
C CYS A 110 7.66 -11.19 30.87
N LEU A 111 7.46 -10.42 31.92
CA LEU A 111 8.26 -10.53 33.14
C LEU A 111 8.11 -11.89 33.80
N THR A 112 6.88 -12.41 33.87
CA THR A 112 6.59 -13.73 34.43
C THR A 112 7.23 -14.85 33.61
N LEU A 113 7.07 -14.82 32.28
CA LEU A 113 7.67 -15.83 31.41
C LEU A 113 9.19 -15.77 31.41
N LYS A 114 9.79 -14.58 31.54
CA LYS A 114 11.23 -14.38 31.66
C LYS A 114 11.77 -14.98 32.96
N ALA A 115 11.06 -14.75 34.08
CA ALA A 115 11.44 -15.33 35.37
C ALA A 115 11.36 -16.87 35.35
N ASN A 116 10.32 -17.43 34.72
CA ASN A 116 10.11 -18.89 34.62
C ASN A 116 11.03 -19.57 33.59
N ASN A 117 11.63 -18.79 32.67
CA ASN A 117 12.48 -19.32 31.59
C ASN A 117 13.83 -18.56 31.48
N PRO A 118 14.70 -18.58 32.48
CA PRO A 118 15.90 -17.75 32.53
C PRO A 118 16.93 -18.05 31.43
N ARG A 119 16.81 -19.20 30.76
CA ARG A 119 17.72 -19.63 29.66
C ARG A 119 17.16 -19.34 28.27
N LYS A 120 15.89 -18.93 28.15
CA LYS A 120 15.28 -18.61 26.86
C LYS A 120 15.21 -17.10 26.66
N LYS A 121 15.33 -16.67 25.40
CA LYS A 121 14.99 -15.30 25.02
C LYS A 121 13.48 -15.13 25.07
N VAL A 122 12.99 -14.15 25.82
CA VAL A 122 11.57 -13.78 25.92
C VAL A 122 11.41 -12.36 25.39
N ALA A 123 10.57 -12.16 24.39
CA ALA A 123 10.33 -10.86 23.77
C ALA A 123 8.84 -10.62 23.48
N ILE A 124 8.42 -9.37 23.64
CA ILE A 124 7.10 -8.91 23.21
C ILE A 124 7.21 -8.54 21.73
N VAL A 125 6.24 -8.98 20.92
CA VAL A 125 6.11 -8.59 19.53
C VAL A 125 4.90 -7.68 19.38
N THR A 126 5.14 -6.44 18.98
CA THR A 126 4.10 -5.42 18.85
C THR A 126 4.44 -4.42 17.75
N LYS A 127 3.42 -3.87 17.09
CA LYS A 127 3.54 -2.71 16.17
C LYS A 127 3.40 -1.38 16.91
N ASP A 128 2.91 -1.39 18.16
CA ASP A 128 2.78 -0.19 19.00
C ASP A 128 4.14 0.25 19.55
N THR A 129 4.60 1.42 19.11
CA THR A 129 5.86 2.03 19.57
C THR A 129 5.79 2.41 21.05
N GLY A 130 4.61 2.83 21.54
CA GLY A 130 4.40 3.19 22.95
C GLY A 130 4.58 1.97 23.86
N LEU A 131 3.97 0.84 23.48
CA LEU A 131 4.13 -0.43 24.21
C LEU A 131 5.59 -0.90 24.18
N ARG A 132 6.29 -0.78 23.04
CA ARG A 132 7.73 -1.14 22.96
C ARG A 132 8.59 -0.32 23.90
N ILE A 133 8.38 1.00 23.94
CA ILE A 133 9.14 1.89 24.84
C ILE A 133 8.86 1.50 26.28
N ARG A 134 7.58 1.33 26.68
CA ARG A 134 7.21 0.92 28.05
C ARG A 134 7.80 -0.44 28.40
N ALA A 135 7.71 -1.43 27.53
CA ALA A 135 8.29 -2.75 27.76
C ALA A 135 9.79 -2.70 28.05
N ILE A 136 10.54 -1.90 27.28
CA ILE A 136 11.99 -1.70 27.48
C ILE A 136 12.27 -1.06 28.86
N THR A 137 11.48 -0.07 29.29
CA THR A 137 11.66 0.56 30.61
C THR A 137 11.46 -0.41 31.78
N TRP A 138 10.64 -1.43 31.58
CA TRP A 138 10.43 -2.53 32.55
C TRP A 138 11.43 -3.68 32.37
N GLY A 139 12.45 -3.53 31.52
CA GLY A 139 13.49 -4.56 31.29
C GLY A 139 13.04 -5.74 30.45
N CYS A 140 11.92 -5.64 29.73
CA CYS A 140 11.50 -6.59 28.73
C CYS A 140 12.19 -6.32 27.40
N GLN A 141 12.45 -7.37 26.60
CA GLN A 141 12.77 -7.21 25.18
C GLN A 141 11.47 -7.00 24.40
N ALA A 142 11.47 -6.05 23.47
CA ALA A 142 10.34 -5.80 22.61
C ALA A 142 10.81 -5.61 21.16
N GLU A 143 10.13 -6.27 20.24
CA GLU A 143 10.46 -6.30 18.82
C GLU A 143 9.27 -5.83 17.98
N ASN A 144 9.55 -5.19 16.84
CA ASN A 144 8.52 -4.88 15.86
C ASN A 144 8.16 -6.14 15.07
N TYR A 145 6.87 -6.36 14.81
CA TYR A 145 6.43 -7.42 13.91
C TYR A 145 6.84 -7.07 12.48
N LYS A 146 7.70 -7.91 11.87
CA LYS A 146 8.30 -7.67 10.56
C LYS A 146 7.98 -8.74 9.51
N SER A 147 7.29 -9.82 9.90
CA SER A 147 7.07 -10.97 9.03
C SER A 147 6.20 -10.69 7.78
N ASP A 148 5.53 -9.55 7.78
CA ASP A 148 4.72 -9.03 6.67
C ASP A 148 5.42 -7.92 5.88
N GLN A 149 6.63 -7.50 6.32
CA GLN A 149 7.39 -6.47 5.62
C GLN A 149 8.02 -7.07 4.37
N LEU A 150 7.77 -6.39 3.25
CA LEU A 150 8.39 -6.70 1.97
C LEU A 150 9.90 -6.42 2.05
N GLU A 151 10.71 -7.19 1.30
CA GLU A 151 12.16 -7.03 1.26
C GLU A 151 12.60 -5.59 1.00
N ASP A 152 13.75 -5.19 1.58
CA ASP A 152 14.22 -3.80 1.73
C ASP A 152 14.49 -2.99 0.43
N ARG A 153 14.38 -3.59 -0.74
CA ARG A 153 14.47 -2.82 -1.99
C ARG A 153 13.09 -2.36 -2.41
N GLU A 154 12.82 -1.05 -2.25
CA GLU A 154 11.64 -0.42 -2.83
C GLU A 154 11.68 -0.59 -4.35
N TYR A 155 10.80 -1.42 -4.88
CA TYR A 155 10.58 -1.52 -6.32
C TYR A 155 9.87 -0.26 -6.82
N THR A 156 10.57 0.53 -7.63
CA THR A 156 10.06 1.80 -8.15
C THR A 156 9.40 1.70 -9.52
N GLY A 157 9.49 0.52 -10.16
CA GLY A 157 9.08 0.33 -11.55
C GLY A 157 10.06 0.91 -12.57
N THR A 158 11.16 1.52 -12.11
CA THR A 158 12.19 2.13 -12.96
C THR A 158 13.58 1.67 -12.52
N ARG A 159 14.45 1.38 -13.49
CA ARG A 159 15.84 0.96 -13.28
C ARG A 159 16.76 1.78 -14.16
N PHE A 160 17.85 2.29 -13.60
CA PHE A 160 18.90 2.99 -14.36
C PHE A 160 20.05 2.03 -14.67
N VAL A 161 20.43 1.95 -15.94
CA VAL A 161 21.46 1.01 -16.42
C VAL A 161 22.49 1.79 -17.22
N PRO A 162 23.78 1.83 -16.79
CA PRO A 162 24.83 2.47 -17.56
C PRO A 162 25.11 1.66 -18.82
N CYS A 163 25.05 2.34 -19.97
CA CYS A 163 25.44 1.84 -21.28
C CYS A 163 26.87 2.29 -21.56
N THR A 164 27.79 1.37 -21.70
CA THR A 164 29.23 1.65 -21.87
C THR A 164 29.66 1.62 -23.33
N LEU A 165 28.95 0.85 -24.18
CA LEU A 165 29.28 0.66 -25.58
C LEU A 165 28.46 1.61 -26.49
N GLU A 166 29.13 2.33 -27.34
CA GLU A 166 28.52 3.22 -28.34
C GLU A 166 27.62 2.45 -29.34
N GLU A 167 27.97 1.19 -29.62
CA GLU A 167 27.19 0.32 -30.52
C GLU A 167 25.81 0.03 -29.94
N ASP A 168 25.73 -0.36 -28.65
CA ASP A 168 24.47 -0.56 -27.96
C ASP A 168 23.64 0.72 -27.93
N TRP A 169 24.28 1.87 -27.64
CA TRP A 169 23.63 3.17 -27.66
C TRP A 169 23.02 3.50 -29.04
N LYS A 170 23.72 3.17 -30.12
CA LYS A 170 23.19 3.34 -31.49
C LYS A 170 22.00 2.39 -31.75
N ILE A 171 22.04 1.17 -31.25
CA ILE A 171 20.93 0.21 -31.39
C ILE A 171 19.68 0.77 -30.70
N LEU A 172 19.82 1.28 -29.47
CA LEU A 172 18.71 1.84 -28.68
C LEU A 172 17.97 2.98 -29.40
N TRP A 173 18.62 3.70 -30.34
CA TRP A 173 17.98 4.80 -31.05
C TRP A 173 17.55 4.49 -32.49
N ARG A 174 17.94 3.33 -33.03
CA ARG A 174 17.64 2.98 -34.44
C ARG A 174 16.18 2.56 -34.63
N GLN A 175 15.60 1.85 -33.66
CA GLN A 175 14.28 1.24 -33.77
C GLN A 175 13.43 1.60 -32.57
N PRO A 176 12.09 1.69 -32.71
CA PRO A 176 11.20 1.92 -31.58
C PRO A 176 11.15 0.72 -30.64
N ASP A 177 11.22 -0.51 -31.19
CA ASP A 177 11.18 -1.76 -30.45
C ASP A 177 12.49 -2.54 -30.68
N ILE A 178 13.13 -2.96 -29.61
CA ILE A 178 14.43 -3.59 -29.60
C ILE A 178 14.32 -4.92 -28.86
N GLU A 179 14.70 -6.01 -29.49
CA GLU A 179 14.84 -7.28 -28.81
C GLU A 179 16.05 -7.21 -27.85
N VAL A 180 15.88 -7.62 -26.60
CA VAL A 180 16.97 -7.67 -25.61
C VAL A 180 18.18 -8.46 -26.14
N LYS A 181 17.93 -9.51 -26.93
CA LYS A 181 18.95 -10.36 -27.52
C LYS A 181 19.86 -9.65 -28.55
N SER A 182 19.44 -8.48 -29.07
CA SER A 182 20.24 -7.69 -30.02
C SER A 182 21.28 -6.79 -29.35
N LEU A 183 21.19 -6.61 -28.03
CA LEU A 183 22.15 -5.87 -27.22
C LEU A 183 23.39 -6.71 -26.91
N SER A 184 24.47 -6.04 -26.52
CA SER A 184 25.69 -6.73 -26.06
C SER A 184 25.41 -7.67 -24.86
N ALA A 185 26.26 -8.70 -24.71
CA ALA A 185 26.16 -9.60 -23.56
C ALA A 185 26.28 -8.86 -22.21
N GLU A 186 27.03 -7.75 -22.16
CA GLU A 186 27.17 -6.90 -20.99
C GLU A 186 25.84 -6.26 -20.62
N LEU A 187 25.12 -5.63 -21.56
CA LEU A 187 23.82 -5.02 -21.29
C LEU A 187 22.75 -6.07 -20.99
N GLN A 188 22.77 -7.21 -21.73
CA GLN A 188 21.85 -8.32 -21.44
C GLN A 188 21.99 -8.80 -19.98
N SER A 189 23.20 -8.96 -19.48
CA SER A 189 23.45 -9.41 -18.09
C SER A 189 22.98 -8.39 -17.04
N LYS A 190 23.03 -7.10 -17.35
CA LYS A 190 22.55 -6.03 -16.44
C LYS A 190 21.03 -5.95 -16.32
N ILE A 191 20.31 -6.53 -17.27
CA ILE A 191 18.85 -6.49 -17.34
C ILE A 191 18.20 -7.89 -17.31
N GLU A 192 19.00 -8.95 -17.11
CA GLU A 192 18.52 -10.32 -17.06
C GLU A 192 17.44 -10.54 -15.99
N ASP A 193 17.57 -9.86 -14.86
CA ASP A 193 16.64 -9.89 -13.74
C ASP A 193 15.55 -8.77 -13.81
N ALA A 194 15.39 -8.10 -14.96
CA ALA A 194 14.38 -7.07 -15.13
C ALA A 194 12.97 -7.66 -15.04
N ASN A 195 12.13 -6.99 -14.27
CA ASN A 195 10.76 -7.43 -14.08
C ASN A 195 9.90 -7.14 -15.35
N PRO A 196 8.80 -7.88 -15.55
CA PRO A 196 7.80 -7.50 -16.53
C PRO A 196 7.30 -6.07 -16.30
N ASN A 197 7.07 -5.35 -17.38
CA ASN A 197 6.57 -3.96 -17.35
C ASN A 197 7.45 -2.96 -16.55
N GLU A 198 8.74 -3.27 -16.36
CA GLU A 198 9.71 -2.37 -15.75
C GLU A 198 10.25 -1.38 -16.80
N PHE A 199 10.48 -0.13 -16.41
CA PHE A 199 11.17 0.84 -17.24
C PHE A 199 12.68 0.76 -17.03
N ILE A 200 13.41 0.56 -18.11
CA ILE A 200 14.87 0.53 -18.11
C ILE A 200 15.36 1.81 -18.77
N ILE A 201 16.05 2.63 -18.00
CA ILE A 201 16.60 3.91 -18.45
C ILE A 201 18.09 3.69 -18.67
N PHE A 202 18.47 3.55 -19.93
CA PHE A 202 19.88 3.44 -20.30
C PHE A 202 20.55 4.81 -20.26
N GLU A 203 21.74 4.88 -19.68
CA GLU A 203 22.51 6.11 -19.51
C GLU A 203 23.82 6.01 -20.26
N TYR A 204 24.11 6.97 -21.16
CA TYR A 204 25.35 7.09 -21.90
C TYR A 204 25.87 8.53 -21.75
N GLY A 205 26.88 8.73 -20.89
CA GLY A 205 27.27 10.05 -20.44
C GLY A 205 26.11 10.77 -19.74
N GLU A 206 25.75 11.95 -20.24
CA GLU A 206 24.58 12.71 -19.72
C GLU A 206 23.26 12.35 -20.42
N ALA A 207 23.32 11.58 -21.51
CA ALA A 207 22.16 11.23 -22.30
C ALA A 207 21.42 10.01 -21.68
N LYS A 208 20.10 10.04 -21.77
CA LYS A 208 19.21 8.98 -21.23
C LYS A 208 18.30 8.47 -22.33
N CYS A 209 18.21 7.15 -22.44
CA CYS A 209 17.26 6.47 -23.31
C CYS A 209 16.27 5.67 -22.45
N PRO A 210 15.07 6.19 -22.20
CA PRO A 210 14.05 5.46 -21.47
C PRO A 210 13.40 4.41 -22.35
N THR A 211 13.31 3.20 -21.85
CA THR A 211 12.65 2.07 -22.53
C THR A 211 11.65 1.41 -21.61
N TYR A 212 10.61 0.83 -22.19
CA TYR A 212 9.60 0.02 -21.52
C TYR A 212 9.85 -1.45 -21.84
N HIS A 213 10.17 -2.24 -20.83
CA HIS A 213 10.48 -3.66 -20.97
C HIS A 213 9.22 -4.52 -20.91
N LYS A 214 8.98 -5.31 -21.96
CA LYS A 214 7.86 -6.22 -22.03
C LYS A 214 8.22 -7.48 -22.81
N ARG A 215 8.21 -8.63 -22.14
CA ARG A 215 8.45 -9.95 -22.76
C ARG A 215 9.72 -10.02 -23.61
N GLY A 216 10.80 -9.44 -23.11
CA GLY A 216 12.10 -9.43 -23.82
C GLY A 216 12.21 -8.41 -24.95
N ILE A 217 11.24 -7.50 -25.08
CA ILE A 217 11.26 -6.37 -26.00
C ILE A 217 11.39 -5.09 -25.17
N LEU A 218 12.22 -4.16 -25.64
CA LEU A 218 12.40 -2.83 -25.10
C LEU A 218 11.78 -1.84 -26.07
N THR A 219 10.66 -1.21 -25.69
CA THR A 219 10.05 -0.14 -26.48
C THR A 219 10.61 1.21 -26.03
N VAL A 220 11.24 1.96 -26.92
CA VAL A 220 11.84 3.25 -26.62
C VAL A 220 10.76 4.32 -26.43
N LEU A 221 10.77 5.00 -25.29
CA LEU A 221 9.92 6.15 -25.02
C LEU A 221 10.55 7.40 -25.65
N LYS A 222 10.14 7.75 -26.85
CA LYS A 222 10.70 8.88 -27.60
C LYS A 222 10.26 10.23 -27.04
N ASP A 223 11.19 11.19 -26.99
CA ASP A 223 10.92 12.56 -26.53
C ASP A 223 10.37 13.46 -27.67
N LYS A 224 9.94 14.67 -27.28
CA LYS A 224 9.20 15.67 -28.05
C LYS A 224 9.73 16.01 -29.45
N SER A 225 11.01 15.81 -29.73
CA SER A 225 11.59 16.07 -31.07
C SER A 225 11.29 14.99 -32.10
N ASN A 226 10.74 13.85 -31.66
CA ASN A 226 10.50 12.68 -32.50
C ASN A 226 9.07 12.10 -32.36
N THR A 227 8.07 12.96 -32.25
CA THR A 227 6.62 12.79 -32.55
C THR A 227 5.81 11.68 -31.88
N ASN A 228 6.32 10.91 -30.89
CA ASN A 228 5.57 9.81 -30.29
C ASN A 228 5.35 9.90 -28.77
N VAL A 229 5.39 11.10 -28.18
CA VAL A 229 5.00 11.25 -26.77
C VAL A 229 3.49 11.13 -26.70
N LYS A 230 2.98 10.09 -26.03
CA LYS A 230 1.56 9.91 -25.79
C LYS A 230 1.02 11.07 -24.94
N ALA A 231 0.11 11.84 -25.51
CA ALA A 231 -0.66 12.84 -24.79
C ALA A 231 -2.03 12.24 -24.46
N TYR A 232 -2.42 12.31 -23.21
CA TYR A 232 -3.74 11.88 -22.77
C TYR A 232 -4.58 13.10 -22.41
N SER A 233 -5.70 13.27 -23.09
CA SER A 233 -6.55 14.46 -22.95
C SER A 233 -5.79 15.78 -23.08
N GLY A 234 -4.72 15.83 -23.91
CA GLY A 234 -3.84 16.97 -24.07
C GLY A 234 -2.74 17.10 -23.01
N ILE A 235 -2.72 16.21 -22.00
CA ILE A 235 -1.72 16.20 -20.93
C ILE A 235 -0.51 15.36 -21.34
N ILE A 236 0.67 15.95 -21.19
CA ILE A 236 1.98 15.32 -21.45
C ILE A 236 2.77 15.28 -20.14
N GLY A 237 3.47 14.18 -19.89
CA GLY A 237 4.34 14.07 -18.71
C GLY A 237 5.46 15.12 -18.71
N LYS A 238 5.55 15.91 -17.64
CA LYS A 238 6.55 16.98 -17.46
C LYS A 238 7.95 16.45 -17.18
N ASN A 239 8.04 15.26 -16.61
CA ASN A 239 9.29 14.58 -16.29
C ASN A 239 9.24 13.11 -16.75
N LEU A 240 10.37 12.41 -16.62
CA LEU A 240 10.50 11.03 -17.07
C LEU A 240 9.51 10.09 -16.37
N GLU A 241 9.37 10.19 -15.05
CA GLU A 241 8.49 9.33 -14.26
C GLU A 241 7.03 9.51 -14.67
N GLN A 242 6.59 10.74 -14.92
CA GLN A 242 5.24 11.03 -15.42
C GLN A 242 5.01 10.48 -16.82
N LYS A 243 6.03 10.49 -17.69
CA LYS A 243 5.96 9.87 -19.03
C LYS A 243 5.81 8.35 -18.90
N CYS A 244 6.59 7.71 -18.01
CA CYS A 244 6.46 6.29 -17.71
C CYS A 244 5.05 5.97 -17.16
N ALA A 245 4.52 6.80 -16.24
CA ALA A 245 3.17 6.63 -15.70
C ALA A 245 2.10 6.69 -16.80
N LEU A 246 2.16 7.67 -17.70
CA LEU A 246 1.21 7.78 -18.82
C LEU A 246 1.31 6.58 -19.77
N GLU A 247 2.51 6.02 -19.97
CA GLU A 247 2.68 4.82 -20.80
C GLU A 247 1.92 3.62 -20.25
N ILE A 248 2.11 3.28 -18.97
CA ILE A 248 1.41 2.14 -18.34
C ILE A 248 -0.10 2.40 -18.13
N LEU A 249 -0.49 3.65 -17.90
CA LEU A 249 -1.90 4.01 -17.80
C LEU A 249 -2.65 3.74 -19.11
N GLY A 250 -2.02 4.01 -20.24
CA GLY A 250 -2.59 3.76 -21.56
C GLY A 250 -2.35 2.36 -22.12
N ASP A 251 -1.54 1.52 -21.49
CA ASP A 251 -1.32 0.14 -21.95
C ASP A 251 -2.52 -0.75 -21.60
N LEU A 252 -3.31 -1.10 -22.61
CA LEU A 252 -4.52 -1.92 -22.45
C LEU A 252 -4.24 -3.37 -22.05
N THR A 253 -3.01 -3.82 -22.18
CA THR A 253 -2.60 -5.18 -21.79
C THR A 253 -2.21 -5.29 -20.32
N VAL A 254 -2.16 -4.14 -19.61
CA VAL A 254 -1.85 -4.03 -18.18
C VAL A 254 -3.11 -3.58 -17.42
N PRO A 255 -3.91 -4.53 -16.94
CA PRO A 255 -5.16 -4.22 -16.24
C PRO A 255 -4.98 -3.69 -14.81
N LEU A 256 -3.82 -3.89 -14.17
CA LEU A 256 -3.53 -3.36 -12.84
C LEU A 256 -2.32 -2.44 -12.88
N VAL A 257 -2.53 -1.17 -12.57
CA VAL A 257 -1.49 -0.14 -12.50
C VAL A 257 -1.37 0.39 -11.07
N THR A 258 -0.16 0.56 -10.58
CA THR A 258 0.09 1.25 -9.31
C THR A 258 0.94 2.50 -9.55
N LEU A 259 0.50 3.64 -9.05
CA LEU A 259 1.26 4.88 -9.02
C LEU A 259 1.50 5.29 -7.57
N SER A 260 2.74 5.17 -7.11
CA SER A 260 3.15 5.66 -5.80
C SER A 260 3.90 6.98 -5.92
N GLY A 261 3.98 7.73 -4.82
CA GLY A 261 4.77 8.96 -4.76
C GLY A 261 4.15 10.02 -3.86
N LYS A 262 4.93 11.02 -3.49
CA LYS A 262 4.51 12.10 -2.58
C LYS A 262 3.34 12.90 -3.13
N ALA A 263 2.62 13.57 -2.23
CA ALA A 263 1.56 14.50 -2.63
C ALA A 263 2.13 15.58 -3.59
N GLY A 264 1.38 15.91 -4.66
CA GLY A 264 1.77 16.91 -5.67
C GLY A 264 2.71 16.40 -6.76
N THR A 265 2.94 15.10 -6.88
CA THR A 265 3.67 14.49 -8.02
C THR A 265 2.79 14.29 -9.27
N GLY A 266 1.46 14.47 -9.14
CA GLY A 266 0.51 14.41 -10.24
C GLY A 266 -0.21 13.06 -10.42
N LYS A 267 -0.14 12.12 -9.46
CA LYS A 267 -0.74 10.78 -9.56
C LYS A 267 -2.19 10.80 -10.04
N SER A 268 -3.06 11.42 -9.27
CA SER A 268 -4.52 11.47 -9.55
C SER A 268 -4.83 12.24 -10.83
N PHE A 269 -4.07 13.30 -11.10
CA PHE A 269 -4.20 14.10 -12.33
C PHE A 269 -3.87 13.29 -13.59
N LEU A 270 -2.76 12.55 -13.59
CA LEU A 270 -2.34 11.70 -14.72
C LEU A 270 -3.30 10.53 -14.92
N ALA A 271 -3.75 9.89 -13.82
CA ALA A 271 -4.71 8.80 -13.88
C ALA A 271 -6.04 9.25 -14.49
N LEU A 272 -6.56 10.42 -14.06
CA LEU A 272 -7.79 10.98 -14.62
C LEU A 272 -7.62 11.41 -16.08
N ALA A 273 -6.50 12.01 -16.46
CA ALA A 273 -6.24 12.41 -17.85
C ALA A 273 -6.22 11.19 -18.79
N ALA A 274 -5.54 10.11 -18.39
CA ALA A 274 -5.53 8.88 -19.15
C ALA A 274 -6.92 8.23 -19.20
N ALA A 275 -7.63 8.18 -18.07
CA ALA A 275 -8.97 7.60 -18.00
C ALA A 275 -9.96 8.35 -18.91
N LEU A 276 -9.98 9.67 -18.89
CA LEU A 276 -10.83 10.50 -19.75
C LEU A 276 -10.54 10.28 -21.24
N GLN A 277 -9.27 10.13 -21.63
CA GLN A 277 -8.91 9.82 -23.00
C GLN A 277 -9.46 8.45 -23.44
N LEU A 278 -9.26 7.43 -22.60
CA LEU A 278 -9.70 6.06 -22.90
C LEU A 278 -11.23 5.91 -22.94
N ILE A 279 -11.97 6.71 -22.15
CA ILE A 279 -13.42 6.84 -22.24
C ILE A 279 -13.80 7.49 -23.58
N ASN A 280 -13.15 8.62 -23.92
CA ASN A 280 -13.44 9.33 -25.17
C ASN A 280 -13.17 8.48 -26.44
N GLU A 281 -12.23 7.54 -26.34
CA GLU A 281 -11.91 6.56 -27.39
C GLU A 281 -12.89 5.36 -27.40
N GLY A 282 -13.85 5.29 -26.47
CA GLY A 282 -14.83 4.21 -26.35
C GLY A 282 -14.26 2.87 -25.89
N ILE A 283 -13.04 2.87 -25.34
CA ILE A 283 -12.38 1.66 -24.83
C ILE A 283 -13.01 1.20 -23.51
N TYR A 284 -13.33 2.14 -22.65
CA TYR A 284 -14.06 1.92 -21.40
C TYR A 284 -15.34 2.74 -21.38
N ASP A 285 -16.30 2.31 -20.57
CA ASP A 285 -17.64 2.93 -20.52
C ASP A 285 -17.74 3.98 -19.40
N LYS A 286 -16.97 3.80 -18.30
CA LYS A 286 -17.01 4.70 -17.14
C LYS A 286 -15.75 4.69 -16.29
N ILE A 287 -15.61 5.74 -15.46
CA ILE A 287 -14.60 5.90 -14.44
C ILE A 287 -15.26 5.78 -13.07
N ILE A 288 -14.72 4.94 -12.20
CA ILE A 288 -15.16 4.85 -10.80
C ILE A 288 -14.00 5.28 -9.92
N VAL A 289 -14.17 6.40 -9.21
CA VAL A 289 -13.16 6.88 -8.26
C VAL A 289 -13.56 6.45 -6.86
N MET A 290 -12.63 5.82 -6.16
CA MET A 290 -12.83 5.29 -4.82
C MET A 290 -11.80 5.85 -3.85
N LYS A 291 -12.21 6.03 -2.59
CA LYS A 291 -11.31 6.33 -1.46
C LYS A 291 -11.67 5.47 -0.25
N PRO A 292 -10.67 5.10 0.56
CA PRO A 292 -10.92 4.48 1.86
C PRO A 292 -11.57 5.49 2.82
N LEU A 293 -12.47 5.02 3.67
CA LEU A 293 -13.03 5.79 4.77
C LEU A 293 -12.11 5.69 5.99
N ILE A 294 -11.31 6.71 6.25
CA ILE A 294 -10.42 6.75 7.40
C ILE A 294 -11.05 7.66 8.46
N PRO A 295 -11.20 7.21 9.71
CA PRO A 295 -11.65 8.06 10.81
C PRO A 295 -10.61 9.14 11.10
N VAL A 296 -10.86 10.39 10.74
CA VAL A 296 -9.98 11.51 11.07
C VAL A 296 -10.18 11.91 12.53
N GLY A 297 -9.10 11.90 13.32
CA GLY A 297 -9.12 12.33 14.72
C GLY A 297 -9.92 11.44 15.68
N GLY A 298 -10.07 10.14 15.37
CA GLY A 298 -10.77 9.18 16.24
C GLY A 298 -12.28 9.34 16.27
N LYS A 299 -12.85 10.21 15.42
CA LYS A 299 -14.29 10.33 15.23
C LYS A 299 -14.74 9.45 14.07
N ASP A 300 -15.65 8.56 14.35
CA ASP A 300 -16.28 7.69 13.35
C ASP A 300 -16.97 8.58 12.29
N ILE A 301 -16.61 8.42 11.01
CA ILE A 301 -17.25 9.14 9.89
C ILE A 301 -18.75 8.80 9.84
N GLY A 302 -19.16 7.67 10.45
CA GLY A 302 -20.55 7.32 10.68
C GLY A 302 -21.34 8.35 11.50
N ALA A 303 -20.66 9.15 12.34
CA ALA A 303 -21.28 10.16 13.21
C ALA A 303 -21.41 11.56 12.55
N LEU A 304 -20.92 11.78 11.34
CA LEU A 304 -21.18 13.02 10.63
C LEU A 304 -22.67 13.08 10.25
N PRO A 305 -23.41 14.15 10.65
CA PRO A 305 -24.77 14.37 10.20
C PRO A 305 -24.74 14.60 8.68
N GLY A 306 -25.60 13.91 7.95
CA GLY A 306 -25.73 14.04 6.51
C GLY A 306 -25.97 12.73 5.78
N ASP A 307 -26.50 12.83 4.58
CA ASP A 307 -26.75 11.78 3.63
C ASP A 307 -25.41 11.17 3.12
N LYS A 308 -25.47 10.01 2.48
CA LYS A 308 -24.35 9.35 1.77
C LYS A 308 -23.61 10.33 0.85
N PHE A 309 -24.33 11.22 0.19
CA PHE A 309 -23.79 12.24 -0.71
C PHE A 309 -22.99 13.33 0.02
N ASP A 310 -23.44 13.77 1.20
CA ASP A 310 -22.73 14.79 1.98
C ASP A 310 -21.36 14.31 2.45
N LYS A 311 -21.24 13.01 2.76
CA LYS A 311 -19.98 12.39 3.19
C LYS A 311 -18.97 12.25 2.04
N ILE A 312 -19.46 12.07 0.83
CA ILE A 312 -18.64 11.95 -0.39
C ILE A 312 -18.32 13.35 -0.96
N ALA A 313 -19.13 14.36 -0.68
CA ALA A 313 -18.99 15.72 -1.22
C ALA A 313 -17.60 16.33 -0.97
N ALA A 314 -17.00 16.07 0.19
CA ALA A 314 -15.63 16.51 0.49
C ALA A 314 -14.56 15.94 -0.44
N TRP A 315 -14.81 14.79 -1.07
CA TRP A 315 -13.87 14.14 -2.01
C TRP A 315 -14.08 14.58 -3.45
N LEU A 316 -15.29 15.10 -3.75
CA LEU A 316 -15.64 15.53 -5.11
C LEU A 316 -14.80 16.75 -5.53
N GLY A 317 -14.48 17.65 -4.61
CA GLY A 317 -13.73 18.87 -4.90
C GLY A 317 -12.42 18.61 -5.65
N PRO A 318 -11.47 17.87 -5.09
CA PRO A 318 -10.20 17.58 -5.77
C PRO A 318 -10.34 16.84 -7.10
N ILE A 319 -11.34 15.95 -7.23
CA ILE A 319 -11.62 15.23 -8.48
C ILE A 319 -12.15 16.20 -9.52
N LYS A 320 -13.12 17.03 -9.14
CA LYS A 320 -13.70 18.08 -9.97
C LYS A 320 -12.63 19.03 -10.47
N ASP A 321 -11.80 19.60 -9.57
CA ASP A 321 -10.73 20.53 -9.91
C ASP A 321 -9.76 19.92 -10.95
N ASN A 322 -9.37 18.66 -10.77
CA ASN A 322 -8.51 17.98 -11.72
C ASN A 322 -9.18 17.80 -13.08
N ILE A 323 -10.45 17.40 -13.11
CA ILE A 323 -11.19 17.19 -14.37
C ILE A 323 -11.41 18.54 -15.09
N GLU A 324 -11.80 19.58 -14.38
CA GLU A 324 -11.95 20.92 -14.94
C GLU A 324 -10.61 21.45 -15.48
N GLN A 325 -9.50 21.22 -14.80
CA GLN A 325 -8.18 21.60 -15.27
C GLN A 325 -7.79 20.82 -16.53
N ILE A 326 -8.07 19.52 -16.62
CA ILE A 326 -7.79 18.69 -17.79
C ILE A 326 -8.63 19.14 -18.97
N LEU A 327 -9.92 19.42 -18.79
CA LEU A 327 -10.86 19.77 -19.83
C LEU A 327 -10.86 21.28 -20.14
N GLY A 328 -10.62 22.15 -19.16
CA GLY A 328 -10.57 23.60 -19.29
C GLY A 328 -9.47 24.11 -20.23
N ASN A 329 -8.42 23.33 -20.45
CA ASN A 329 -7.42 23.60 -21.49
C ASN A 329 -7.98 23.48 -22.93
N ARG A 330 -9.26 23.10 -23.12
CA ARG A 330 -9.92 22.88 -24.42
C ARG A 330 -10.97 23.94 -24.79
N SER A 331 -10.92 25.16 -24.21
CA SER A 331 -11.75 26.32 -24.66
C SER A 331 -13.28 26.08 -24.69
N ILE A 332 -13.82 25.33 -23.76
CA ILE A 332 -15.27 25.15 -23.62
C ILE A 332 -15.70 25.81 -22.30
N SER A 333 -16.51 26.85 -22.42
CA SER A 333 -17.17 27.52 -21.29
C SER A 333 -18.25 26.60 -20.70
N SER A 334 -17.87 25.79 -19.69
CA SER A 334 -18.88 25.02 -18.98
C SER A 334 -18.46 24.82 -17.52
N ASN A 335 -19.10 25.61 -16.65
CA ASN A 335 -18.96 25.47 -15.20
C ASN A 335 -19.58 24.19 -14.62
N ASN A 336 -20.04 23.22 -15.46
CA ASN A 336 -20.82 22.06 -15.03
C ASN A 336 -20.44 20.74 -15.73
N ILE A 337 -19.28 20.65 -16.42
CA ILE A 337 -18.90 19.42 -17.15
C ILE A 337 -18.80 18.22 -16.20
N PHE A 338 -18.21 18.40 -15.04
CA PHE A 338 -18.07 17.33 -14.05
C PHE A 338 -19.44 16.79 -13.60
N GLU A 339 -20.39 17.71 -13.29
CA GLU A 339 -21.75 17.34 -12.88
C GLU A 339 -22.53 16.65 -13.99
N GLU A 340 -22.32 17.04 -15.25
CA GLU A 340 -22.89 16.36 -16.43
C GLU A 340 -22.33 14.95 -16.56
N MET A 341 -21.00 14.78 -16.46
CA MET A 341 -20.38 13.46 -16.52
C MET A 341 -20.84 12.53 -15.38
N CYS A 342 -21.07 13.08 -14.19
CA CYS A 342 -21.65 12.31 -13.09
C CYS A 342 -23.12 11.93 -13.36
N ARG A 343 -23.92 12.84 -13.91
CA ARG A 343 -25.33 12.60 -14.26
C ARG A 343 -25.47 11.53 -15.35
N ASP A 344 -24.59 11.58 -16.33
CA ASP A 344 -24.57 10.63 -17.45
C ASP A 344 -23.95 9.28 -17.06
N GLY A 345 -23.47 9.12 -15.80
CA GLY A 345 -22.88 7.88 -15.32
C GLY A 345 -21.48 7.59 -15.89
N ILE A 346 -20.83 8.59 -16.50
CA ILE A 346 -19.46 8.48 -17.00
C ILE A 346 -18.47 8.48 -15.84
N ILE A 347 -18.78 9.25 -14.78
CA ILE A 347 -17.98 9.31 -13.55
C ILE A 347 -18.85 8.93 -12.37
N GLU A 348 -18.43 7.92 -11.63
CA GLU A 348 -19.01 7.51 -10.36
C GLU A 348 -17.97 7.73 -9.23
N VAL A 349 -18.41 8.27 -8.11
CA VAL A 349 -17.56 8.39 -6.90
C VAL A 349 -18.17 7.53 -5.81
N GLU A 350 -17.41 6.58 -5.31
CA GLU A 350 -17.90 5.60 -4.35
C GLU A 350 -16.91 5.42 -3.17
N ALA A 351 -17.45 5.13 -2.00
CA ALA A 351 -16.63 4.65 -0.90
C ALA A 351 -16.29 3.16 -1.11
N LEU A 352 -15.09 2.77 -0.73
CA LEU A 352 -14.60 1.39 -0.86
C LEU A 352 -15.55 0.35 -0.25
N ALA A 353 -16.24 0.68 0.83
CA ALA A 353 -17.20 -0.21 1.50
C ALA A 353 -18.39 -0.65 0.62
N PHE A 354 -18.70 0.06 -0.46
CA PHE A 354 -19.87 -0.20 -1.30
C PHE A 354 -19.59 -1.05 -2.54
N ILE A 355 -18.34 -1.45 -2.78
CA ILE A 355 -17.95 -2.29 -3.94
C ILE A 355 -18.35 -3.76 -3.78
N GLN A 356 -18.75 -4.19 -2.58
CA GLN A 356 -19.05 -5.60 -2.31
C GLN A 356 -20.21 -6.13 -3.16
N GLY A 357 -20.02 -7.33 -3.73
CA GLY A 357 -21.08 -8.05 -4.48
C GLY A 357 -21.28 -7.63 -5.93
N ARG A 358 -20.58 -6.61 -6.45
CA ARG A 358 -20.69 -6.15 -7.85
C ARG A 358 -19.55 -6.69 -8.69
N SER A 359 -19.83 -7.08 -9.93
CA SER A 359 -18.82 -7.22 -10.99
C SER A 359 -18.89 -6.00 -11.89
N ILE A 360 -17.77 -5.37 -12.15
CA ILE A 360 -17.69 -4.09 -12.87
C ILE A 360 -16.93 -4.30 -14.18
N PRO A 361 -17.62 -4.56 -15.30
CA PRO A 361 -16.98 -4.72 -16.61
C PRO A 361 -16.72 -3.35 -17.27
N ARG A 362 -15.75 -3.32 -18.18
CA ARG A 362 -15.46 -2.19 -19.08
C ARG A 362 -15.32 -0.83 -18.36
N ALA A 363 -14.77 -0.83 -17.13
CA ALA A 363 -14.62 0.38 -16.33
C ALA A 363 -13.16 0.61 -15.95
N ILE A 364 -12.79 1.87 -15.73
CA ILE A 364 -11.53 2.24 -15.07
C ILE A 364 -11.87 2.52 -13.62
N ILE A 365 -11.29 1.74 -12.72
CA ILE A 365 -11.43 1.90 -11.27
C ILE A 365 -10.17 2.58 -10.75
N ILE A 366 -10.31 3.78 -10.22
CA ILE A 366 -9.21 4.54 -9.60
C ILE A 366 -9.43 4.51 -8.09
N LEU A 367 -8.54 3.84 -7.37
CA LEU A 367 -8.52 3.85 -5.90
C LEU A 367 -7.42 4.79 -5.42
N ASP A 368 -7.82 5.94 -4.90
CA ASP A 368 -6.91 6.94 -4.32
C ASP A 368 -6.67 6.65 -2.83
N GLU A 369 -5.52 7.05 -2.30
CA GLU A 369 -5.06 6.78 -0.94
C GLU A 369 -4.97 5.28 -0.60
N ALA A 370 -4.50 4.47 -1.57
CA ALA A 370 -4.41 3.02 -1.44
C ALA A 370 -3.34 2.55 -0.41
N GLU A 371 -2.51 3.44 0.12
CA GLU A 371 -1.66 3.21 1.29
C GLU A 371 -2.44 3.01 2.59
N ASN A 372 -3.70 3.42 2.61
CA ASN A 372 -4.56 3.35 3.79
C ASN A 372 -5.48 2.13 3.82
N ILE A 373 -5.39 1.26 2.82
CA ILE A 373 -6.15 0.00 2.79
C ILE A 373 -5.25 -1.20 3.09
N THR A 374 -5.87 -2.25 3.59
CA THR A 374 -5.22 -3.54 3.79
C THR A 374 -4.99 -4.27 2.45
N ALA A 375 -4.06 -5.22 2.40
CA ALA A 375 -3.85 -6.07 1.24
C ALA A 375 -5.14 -6.82 0.83
N ARG A 376 -5.98 -7.18 1.80
CA ARG A 376 -7.28 -7.81 1.55
C ARG A 376 -8.27 -6.88 0.87
N GLU A 377 -8.35 -5.63 1.30
CA GLU A 377 -9.22 -4.63 0.67
C GLU A 377 -8.76 -4.32 -0.75
N ALA A 378 -7.45 -4.20 -0.98
CA ALA A 378 -6.88 -4.06 -2.33
C ALA A 378 -7.26 -5.27 -3.21
N ARG A 379 -7.09 -6.49 -2.71
CA ARG A 379 -7.52 -7.72 -3.38
C ARG A 379 -9.01 -7.70 -3.72
N MET A 380 -9.86 -7.29 -2.77
CA MET A 380 -11.31 -7.20 -2.95
C MET A 380 -11.68 -6.27 -4.12
N VAL A 381 -10.99 -5.13 -4.29
CA VAL A 381 -11.19 -4.22 -5.43
C VAL A 381 -10.79 -4.89 -6.74
N VAL A 382 -9.61 -5.51 -6.78
CA VAL A 382 -9.10 -6.16 -8.00
C VAL A 382 -9.99 -7.33 -8.42
N GLU A 383 -10.49 -8.15 -7.48
CA GLU A 383 -11.41 -9.26 -7.76
C GLU A 383 -12.79 -8.82 -8.29
N ARG A 384 -13.16 -7.54 -8.13
CA ARG A 384 -14.41 -6.97 -8.67
C ARG A 384 -14.26 -6.46 -10.10
N CYS A 385 -13.05 -6.40 -10.61
CA CYS A 385 -12.82 -6.11 -12.02
C CYS A 385 -13.48 -7.15 -12.92
N GLY A 386 -14.49 -6.74 -13.65
CA GLY A 386 -15.07 -7.53 -14.72
C GLY A 386 -14.17 -7.55 -15.96
N LYS A 387 -14.58 -8.32 -16.97
CA LYS A 387 -13.86 -8.42 -18.24
C LYS A 387 -13.70 -7.03 -18.90
N GLY A 388 -12.48 -6.71 -19.29
CA GLY A 388 -12.16 -5.46 -19.98
C GLY A 388 -12.09 -4.24 -19.06
N SER A 389 -11.93 -4.40 -17.74
CA SER A 389 -11.74 -3.29 -16.81
C SER A 389 -10.28 -3.12 -16.42
N LYS A 390 -9.93 -1.94 -15.94
CA LYS A 390 -8.59 -1.55 -15.46
C LYS A 390 -8.69 -1.00 -14.05
N VAL A 391 -7.77 -1.40 -13.18
CA VAL A 391 -7.61 -0.85 -11.82
C VAL A 391 -6.35 -0.02 -11.75
N ILE A 392 -6.46 1.14 -11.13
CA ILE A 392 -5.36 2.06 -10.87
C ILE A 392 -5.35 2.34 -9.37
N LEU A 393 -4.29 1.89 -8.69
CA LEU A 393 -4.07 2.15 -7.27
C LEU A 393 -3.10 3.33 -7.14
N LEU A 394 -3.54 4.38 -6.46
CA LEU A 394 -2.78 5.61 -6.25
C LEU A 394 -2.49 5.77 -4.76
N GLY A 395 -1.28 6.23 -4.40
CA GLY A 395 -1.01 6.50 -3.00
C GLY A 395 0.40 7.03 -2.69
N ASP A 396 0.62 7.32 -1.40
CA ASP A 396 1.89 7.76 -0.86
C ASP A 396 2.30 6.87 0.32
N LEU A 397 3.24 5.95 0.09
CA LEU A 397 3.71 5.01 1.11
C LEU A 397 4.30 5.69 2.37
N SER A 398 4.61 6.99 2.28
CA SER A 398 5.09 7.78 3.43
C SER A 398 3.97 8.42 4.26
N GLN A 399 2.72 8.40 3.79
CA GLN A 399 1.57 9.07 4.40
C GLN A 399 0.48 8.09 4.85
N VAL A 400 0.88 6.95 5.42
CA VAL A 400 -0.07 5.98 5.96
C VAL A 400 -0.74 6.55 7.22
N GLU A 401 -2.04 6.83 7.13
CA GLU A 401 -2.86 7.35 8.22
C GLU A 401 -3.56 6.24 9.02
N ASN A 402 -3.73 5.07 8.42
CA ASN A 402 -4.34 3.92 9.09
C ASN A 402 -3.40 3.40 10.20
N PRO A 403 -3.78 3.47 11.49
CA PRO A 403 -2.91 3.11 12.61
C PRO A 403 -2.50 1.64 12.65
N TYR A 404 -3.17 0.78 11.90
CA TYR A 404 -2.89 -0.65 11.81
C TYR A 404 -1.98 -1.04 10.64
N LEU A 405 -1.58 -0.07 9.81
CA LEU A 405 -0.76 -0.28 8.62
C LEU A 405 0.56 0.50 8.73
N ASP A 406 1.53 0.12 7.93
CA ASP A 406 2.77 0.86 7.73
C ASP A 406 3.14 0.91 6.23
N ALA A 407 4.25 1.58 5.90
CA ALA A 407 4.69 1.79 4.52
C ALA A 407 4.92 0.48 3.73
N LYS A 408 5.13 -0.64 4.42
CA LYS A 408 5.47 -1.94 3.80
C LYS A 408 4.35 -2.97 3.87
N SER A 409 3.30 -2.73 4.65
CA SER A 409 2.25 -3.70 4.96
C SER A 409 0.85 -3.30 4.50
N ASN A 410 0.73 -2.20 3.77
CA ASN A 410 -0.52 -1.71 3.21
C ASN A 410 -0.82 -2.33 1.82
N GLY A 411 -2.05 -2.13 1.35
CA GLY A 411 -2.53 -2.70 0.09
C GLY A 411 -1.76 -2.24 -1.14
N LEU A 412 -1.32 -0.97 -1.17
CA LEU A 412 -0.51 -0.43 -2.27
C LEU A 412 0.87 -1.10 -2.30
N ALA A 413 1.55 -1.18 -1.16
CA ALA A 413 2.86 -1.83 -1.05
C ALA A 413 2.80 -3.31 -1.48
N HIS A 414 1.76 -4.03 -1.05
CA HIS A 414 1.53 -5.42 -1.48
C HIS A 414 1.29 -5.54 -2.98
N ALA A 415 0.51 -4.63 -3.59
CA ALA A 415 0.27 -4.62 -5.03
C ALA A 415 1.56 -4.35 -5.83
N ILE A 416 2.41 -3.43 -5.37
CA ILE A 416 3.70 -3.11 -6.00
C ILE A 416 4.64 -4.31 -5.92
N SER A 417 4.87 -4.85 -4.72
CA SER A 417 5.85 -5.91 -4.52
C SER A 417 5.40 -7.27 -5.07
N GLY A 418 4.15 -7.66 -4.83
CA GLY A 418 3.60 -8.91 -5.34
C GLY A 418 3.32 -8.87 -6.84
N GLY A 419 3.05 -7.68 -7.38
CA GLY A 419 2.77 -7.48 -8.79
C GLY A 419 3.99 -7.40 -9.70
N LYS A 420 5.16 -7.06 -9.19
CA LYS A 420 6.38 -6.79 -9.98
C LYS A 420 6.79 -7.93 -10.94
N ILE A 421 6.47 -9.17 -10.61
CA ILE A 421 6.79 -10.35 -11.43
C ILE A 421 5.65 -10.76 -12.39
N ASN A 422 4.56 -10.00 -12.47
CA ASN A 422 3.36 -10.36 -13.22
C ASN A 422 3.18 -9.46 -14.45
N ASP A 423 3.02 -10.06 -15.63
CA ASP A 423 2.79 -9.34 -16.90
C ASP A 423 1.54 -8.45 -16.91
N LEU A 424 0.57 -8.70 -16.02
CA LEU A 424 -0.68 -7.95 -15.94
C LEU A 424 -0.58 -6.74 -15.01
N VAL A 425 0.57 -6.53 -14.36
CA VAL A 425 0.77 -5.47 -13.37
C VAL A 425 1.93 -4.57 -13.78
N ALA A 426 1.75 -3.26 -13.68
CA ALA A 426 2.82 -2.28 -13.84
C ALA A 426 2.81 -1.27 -12.70
N SER A 427 3.99 -0.85 -12.30
CA SER A 427 4.19 0.08 -11.18
C SER A 427 5.13 1.20 -11.57
N VAL A 428 4.81 2.43 -11.15
CA VAL A 428 5.73 3.58 -11.26
C VAL A 428 5.68 4.40 -9.98
N THR A 429 6.86 4.75 -9.47
CA THR A 429 7.00 5.68 -8.34
C THR A 429 7.38 7.07 -8.86
N LEU A 430 6.52 8.06 -8.58
CA LEU A 430 6.73 9.46 -8.93
C LEU A 430 7.47 10.16 -7.78
N GLN A 431 8.72 10.51 -7.98
CA GLN A 431 9.56 11.14 -6.95
C GLN A 431 9.54 12.67 -7.05
N LYS A 432 9.49 13.20 -8.28
CA LYS A 432 9.57 14.64 -8.52
C LYS A 432 8.23 15.32 -8.28
N VAL A 433 8.22 16.26 -7.32
CA VAL A 433 7.06 17.10 -7.03
C VAL A 433 6.99 18.24 -8.05
N GLU A 434 5.90 18.33 -8.79
CA GLU A 434 5.63 19.35 -9.80
C GLU A 434 4.64 20.41 -9.29
N ARG A 435 4.86 20.90 -8.06
CA ARG A 435 4.05 21.96 -7.44
C ARG A 435 4.53 23.35 -7.84
N SER A 436 3.72 24.37 -7.52
CA SER A 436 4.14 25.77 -7.66
C SER A 436 5.41 26.04 -6.81
N GLU A 437 6.20 27.05 -7.23
CA GLU A 437 7.41 27.48 -6.50
C GLU A 437 7.10 27.75 -5.00
N LEU A 438 5.94 28.33 -4.71
CA LEU A 438 5.49 28.59 -3.34
C LEU A 438 5.29 27.30 -2.53
N ALA A 439 4.73 26.27 -3.12
CA ALA A 439 4.54 24.98 -2.44
C ALA A 439 5.88 24.24 -2.21
N ALA A 440 6.83 24.41 -3.10
CA ALA A 440 8.19 23.88 -2.92
C ALA A 440 8.91 24.62 -1.78
N VAL A 441 8.80 25.94 -1.71
CA VAL A 441 9.34 26.77 -0.63
C VAL A 441 8.69 26.42 0.71
N ALA A 442 7.36 26.28 0.76
CA ALA A 442 6.66 25.88 1.96
C ALA A 442 7.14 24.52 2.49
N SER A 443 7.30 23.54 1.60
CA SER A 443 7.85 22.23 1.96
C SER A 443 9.28 22.32 2.52
N ALA A 444 10.11 23.21 1.97
CA ALA A 444 11.48 23.42 2.45
C ALA A 444 11.53 24.15 3.81
N ILE A 445 10.57 25.02 4.07
CA ILE A 445 10.50 25.79 5.33
C ILE A 445 9.95 24.92 6.48
N PHE A 446 8.81 24.26 6.25
CA PHE A 446 8.07 23.58 7.30
C PHE A 446 8.53 22.13 7.57
N ASN A 447 9.26 21.49 6.63
CA ASN A 447 9.86 20.17 6.83
C ASN A 447 11.30 20.20 7.35
N LYS A 448 11.88 21.36 7.70
CA LYS A 448 13.17 21.37 8.40
C LYS A 448 12.96 20.80 9.79
N PRO A 449 13.65 19.72 10.20
CA PRO A 449 13.67 19.32 11.58
C PRO A 449 14.16 20.52 12.40
N GLU A 450 13.45 20.89 13.47
CA GLU A 450 13.90 21.93 14.40
C GLU A 450 15.33 21.59 14.81
N ALA A 451 16.27 22.44 14.40
CA ALA A 451 17.66 22.31 14.84
C ALA A 451 17.63 22.39 16.38
N ARG A 452 17.94 21.29 17.05
CA ARG A 452 18.08 21.25 18.50
C ARG A 452 19.02 22.40 18.88
N ARG A 453 18.46 23.44 19.48
CA ARG A 453 19.25 24.48 20.14
C ARG A 453 20.07 23.77 21.22
N LYS A 454 21.37 23.80 21.04
CA LYS A 454 22.35 23.36 22.04
C LYS A 454 22.30 24.29 23.27
#